data_ce0aa1e13fd6e1dc8260d797b8d7197e
#
_entry.id   ce0aa1e13fd6e1dc8260d797b8d7197e
#
_cell.length_a   1.000
_cell.length_b   1.000
_cell.length_c   1.000
_cell.angle_alpha   90.00
_cell.angle_beta   90.00
_cell.angle_gamma   90.00
#
_symmetry.space_group_name_H-M   'P 1'
#
loop_
_entity.id
_entity.type
_entity.pdbx_description
1 polymer ?
#
loop_
_entity_poly.entity_id
_entity_poly.type
_entity_poly.pdbx_seq_one_letter_code
_entity_poly.pdbx_strand_id
1 'polypeptide(L)'
;GDWAYVGYDSGGSKYSPLTQITPANVADLATAWTYDLGSRTDFAMTPLAVNNVLYFSFGSNIIALKADAGTELWKFEMKTLTEFGGITPYAGGRGISYWPGSGQQGPRIIVGIAQGYILQLNAKTGQPIPGPERVINLGAGIMDEVGGGAYRINMPPALYKNLAIIAGLTGENGRYGQPGDPRAFDLLTGKEVWRFHVVPHPGDENFGTWGLNGWQQRKSAGVWVPMAVDVANDLVFIPTGNATDQNFGNGRPGENLYATTLLALRASTGQRVWHFQITHHDVYDWDVSSQPSLFEATKNGQRVPAVAQMTKQGLLFTFNRL
;
A
#
# COMPACT_ATOMS: atom_id res chain seq x y z
N GLY A 1 18.97 1.39 14.26
CA GLY A 1 17.74 0.64 14.10
C GLY A 1 17.32 0.59 12.64
N ASP A 2 16.66 -0.49 12.26
CA ASP A 2 16.21 -0.69 10.89
C ASP A 2 15.02 0.22 10.57
N TRP A 3 14.87 0.58 9.31
CA TRP A 3 13.71 1.23 8.72
C TRP A 3 13.07 0.26 7.72
N ALA A 4 12.41 -0.77 8.25
CA ALA A 4 11.93 -1.91 7.47
C ALA A 4 10.58 -1.69 6.76
N TYR A 5 9.93 -0.57 7.01
CA TYR A 5 8.63 -0.17 6.42
C TYR A 5 8.71 1.27 5.92
N VAL A 6 7.85 1.62 4.97
CA VAL A 6 7.78 3.00 4.43
C VAL A 6 7.55 4.04 5.53
N GLY A 7 6.79 3.69 6.57
CA GLY A 7 6.52 4.54 7.73
C GLY A 7 7.39 4.23 8.96
N TYR A 8 8.59 3.65 8.82
CA TYR A 8 9.49 3.16 9.86
C TYR A 8 9.05 1.79 10.43
N ASP A 9 7.86 1.66 10.94
CA ASP A 9 7.25 0.42 11.43
C ASP A 9 5.93 0.09 10.69
N SER A 10 5.35 -1.06 10.96
CA SER A 10 4.09 -1.50 10.34
C SER A 10 2.92 -0.57 10.68
N GLY A 11 2.97 0.14 11.79
CA GLY A 11 1.96 1.10 12.25
C GLY A 11 2.13 2.50 11.66
N GLY A 12 3.19 2.76 10.89
CA GLY A 12 3.41 4.05 10.24
C GLY A 12 3.74 5.19 11.22
N SER A 13 4.50 4.91 12.29
CA SER A 13 4.83 5.92 13.31
C SER A 13 5.68 7.08 12.76
N LYS A 14 6.46 6.84 11.71
CA LYS A 14 7.39 7.81 11.07
C LYS A 14 8.37 8.44 12.07
N TYR A 15 8.67 7.73 13.12
CA TYR A 15 9.50 8.19 14.21
C TYR A 15 10.74 7.31 14.38
N SER A 16 11.93 7.89 14.26
CA SER A 16 13.18 7.22 14.54
C SER A 16 13.59 7.42 16.01
N PRO A 17 13.89 6.35 16.78
CA PRO A 17 14.40 6.48 18.13
C PRO A 17 15.90 6.82 18.18
N LEU A 18 16.56 7.02 17.03
CA LEU A 18 17.97 7.37 16.96
C LEU A 18 18.20 8.77 17.51
N THR A 19 19.28 8.94 18.30
CA THR A 19 19.59 10.19 19.01
C THR A 19 20.93 10.80 18.60
N GLN A 20 21.60 10.25 17.57
CA GLN A 20 22.91 10.75 17.14
C GLN A 20 22.82 12.12 16.45
N ILE A 21 21.72 12.40 15.75
CA ILE A 21 21.47 13.69 15.12
C ILE A 21 20.60 14.52 16.08
N THR A 22 21.09 15.71 16.41
CA THR A 22 20.47 16.64 17.37
C THR A 22 20.44 18.04 16.79
N PRO A 23 19.67 18.98 17.37
CA PRO A 23 19.75 20.40 16.95
C PRO A 23 21.15 21.01 17.04
N ALA A 24 22.02 20.45 17.90
CA ALA A 24 23.38 20.96 18.09
C ALA A 24 24.35 20.52 16.98
N ASN A 25 24.11 19.41 16.30
CA ASN A 25 25.04 18.86 15.32
C ASN A 25 24.42 18.64 13.92
N VAL A 26 23.15 18.94 13.72
CA VAL A 26 22.49 18.74 12.41
C VAL A 26 23.11 19.62 11.31
N ALA A 27 23.67 20.78 11.66
CA ALA A 27 24.35 21.67 10.72
C ALA A 27 25.71 21.11 10.24
N ASP A 28 26.30 20.17 10.97
CA ASP A 28 27.60 19.57 10.66
C ASP A 28 27.49 18.32 9.76
N LEU A 29 26.26 17.95 9.35
CA LEU A 29 26.04 16.82 8.47
C LEU A 29 26.69 17.08 7.10
N ALA A 30 27.46 16.09 6.64
CA ALA A 30 28.07 16.08 5.32
C ALA A 30 27.59 14.88 4.53
N THR A 31 27.62 14.99 3.19
CA THR A 31 27.32 13.86 2.29
C THR A 31 28.36 12.76 2.48
N ALA A 32 27.94 11.59 2.95
CA ALA A 32 28.82 10.44 3.13
C ALA A 32 29.16 9.75 1.79
N TRP A 33 28.16 9.60 0.94
CA TRP A 33 28.29 9.02 -0.39
C TRP A 33 27.11 9.41 -1.29
N THR A 34 27.26 9.18 -2.59
CA THR A 34 26.21 9.40 -3.60
C THR A 34 26.14 8.17 -4.50
N TYR A 35 24.95 7.72 -4.83
CA TYR A 35 24.70 6.69 -5.84
C TYR A 35 23.99 7.32 -7.05
N ASP A 36 24.61 7.20 -8.24
CA ASP A 36 24.07 7.77 -9.48
C ASP A 36 23.07 6.80 -10.12
N LEU A 37 21.83 7.25 -10.28
CA LEU A 37 20.76 6.48 -10.94
C LEU A 37 20.82 6.54 -12.47
N GLY A 38 21.72 7.34 -13.03
CA GLY A 38 21.90 7.52 -14.48
C GLY A 38 20.77 8.28 -15.18
N SER A 39 19.81 8.83 -14.43
CA SER A 39 18.69 9.58 -14.97
C SER A 39 18.19 10.62 -13.97
N ARG A 40 17.75 11.77 -14.50
CA ARG A 40 17.06 12.80 -13.71
C ARG A 40 15.56 12.65 -13.92
N THR A 41 14.88 12.05 -12.95
CA THR A 41 13.42 11.92 -12.94
C THR A 41 12.93 12.00 -11.50
N ASP A 42 11.65 12.22 -11.32
CA ASP A 42 11.04 12.28 -9.99
C ASP A 42 11.26 10.98 -9.24
N PHE A 43 11.70 11.09 -8.01
CA PHE A 43 11.96 9.98 -7.10
C PHE A 43 11.03 10.08 -5.89
N ALA A 44 9.83 9.53 -6.01
CA ALA A 44 8.80 9.56 -4.98
C ALA A 44 8.82 8.33 -4.04
N MET A 45 9.83 7.49 -4.17
CA MET A 45 9.97 6.23 -3.44
C MET A 45 10.63 6.45 -2.07
N THR A 46 10.15 5.74 -1.05
CA THR A 46 10.81 5.66 0.25
C THR A 46 11.74 4.44 0.27
N PRO A 47 13.07 4.61 0.43
CA PRO A 47 13.98 3.50 0.62
C PRO A 47 13.73 2.79 1.95
N LEU A 48 13.98 1.48 1.99
CA LEU A 48 14.01 0.69 3.21
C LEU A 48 15.45 0.48 3.65
N ALA A 49 15.71 0.51 4.95
CA ALA A 49 17.00 0.21 5.55
C ALA A 49 16.88 -0.98 6.50
N VAL A 50 17.47 -2.12 6.13
CA VAL A 50 17.39 -3.35 6.92
C VAL A 50 18.76 -4.02 6.97
N ASN A 51 19.28 -4.29 8.17
CA ASN A 51 20.55 -4.98 8.38
C ASN A 51 21.72 -4.35 7.58
N ASN A 52 21.86 -3.03 7.63
CA ASN A 52 22.88 -2.25 6.89
C ASN A 52 22.76 -2.33 5.37
N VAL A 53 21.58 -2.66 4.83
CA VAL A 53 21.29 -2.64 3.39
C VAL A 53 20.15 -1.67 3.10
N LEU A 54 20.33 -0.80 2.12
CA LEU A 54 19.29 0.05 1.56
C LEU A 54 18.65 -0.65 0.36
N TYR A 55 17.33 -0.78 0.39
CA TYR A 55 16.54 -1.34 -0.71
C TYR A 55 15.60 -0.28 -1.28
N PHE A 56 15.58 -0.14 -2.59
CA PHE A 56 14.65 0.76 -3.27
C PHE A 56 14.40 0.32 -4.71
N SER A 57 13.38 0.90 -5.35
CA SER A 57 13.15 0.72 -6.78
C SER A 57 13.40 2.02 -7.54
N PHE A 58 13.83 1.90 -8.80
CA PHE A 58 13.95 3.01 -9.72
C PHE A 58 13.64 2.56 -11.15
N GLY A 59 12.57 3.10 -11.73
CA GLY A 59 12.08 2.63 -13.02
C GLY A 59 11.77 1.13 -13.00
N SER A 60 12.39 0.37 -13.89
CA SER A 60 12.28 -1.09 -13.96
C SER A 60 13.31 -1.85 -13.12
N ASN A 61 14.03 -1.16 -12.24
CA ASN A 61 15.09 -1.77 -11.43
C ASN A 61 14.72 -1.83 -9.96
N ILE A 62 15.14 -2.91 -9.30
CA ILE A 62 15.20 -3.02 -7.84
C ILE A 62 16.67 -3.06 -7.46
N ILE A 63 17.07 -2.25 -6.50
CA ILE A 63 18.48 -2.00 -6.16
C ILE A 63 18.68 -2.22 -4.66
N ALA A 64 19.79 -2.87 -4.31
CA ALA A 64 20.28 -2.97 -2.94
C ALA A 64 21.69 -2.40 -2.83
N LEU A 65 21.86 -1.47 -1.89
CA LEU A 65 23.16 -0.85 -1.60
C LEU A 65 23.57 -1.17 -0.16
N LYS A 66 24.87 -1.25 0.06
CA LYS A 66 25.43 -1.22 1.41
C LYS A 66 25.20 0.17 2.01
N ALA A 67 24.48 0.25 3.13
CA ALA A 67 24.00 1.53 3.65
C ALA A 67 25.10 2.48 4.12
N ASP A 68 26.21 1.96 4.63
CA ASP A 68 27.33 2.75 5.13
C ASP A 68 28.29 3.24 4.03
N ALA A 69 28.22 2.66 2.82
CA ALA A 69 29.19 2.93 1.76
C ALA A 69 28.56 3.31 0.40
N GLY A 70 27.25 3.15 0.23
CA GLY A 70 26.58 3.38 -1.06
C GLY A 70 26.97 2.37 -2.15
N THR A 71 27.70 1.30 -1.81
CA THR A 71 28.17 0.32 -2.78
C THR A 71 27.02 -0.60 -3.20
N GLU A 72 26.85 -0.83 -4.49
CA GLU A 72 25.86 -1.74 -5.03
C GLU A 72 26.15 -3.19 -4.59
N LEU A 73 25.19 -3.83 -3.93
CA LEU A 73 25.24 -5.23 -3.58
C LEU A 73 24.64 -6.08 -4.70
N TRP A 74 23.49 -5.63 -5.21
CA TRP A 74 22.85 -6.22 -6.36
C TRP A 74 21.86 -5.24 -7.00
N LYS A 75 21.61 -5.47 -8.28
CA LYS A 75 20.57 -4.80 -9.07
C LYS A 75 19.81 -5.82 -9.88
N PHE A 76 18.50 -5.78 -9.85
CA PHE A 76 17.62 -6.66 -10.61
C PHE A 76 16.78 -5.85 -11.59
N GLU A 77 16.87 -6.19 -12.88
CA GLU A 77 16.09 -5.57 -13.96
C GLU A 77 14.80 -6.35 -14.19
N MET A 78 13.65 -5.84 -13.74
CA MET A 78 12.36 -6.52 -13.85
C MET A 78 11.95 -6.85 -15.30
N LYS A 79 12.37 -6.03 -16.27
CA LYS A 79 12.09 -6.25 -17.71
C LYS A 79 12.64 -7.59 -18.25
N THR A 80 13.52 -8.26 -17.51
CA THR A 80 14.08 -9.58 -17.91
C THR A 80 13.08 -10.72 -17.68
N LEU A 81 11.99 -10.48 -16.94
CA LEU A 81 10.98 -11.49 -16.66
C LEU A 81 9.92 -11.54 -17.76
N THR A 82 9.65 -12.74 -18.27
CA THR A 82 8.68 -12.99 -19.35
C THR A 82 7.23 -13.01 -18.86
N GLU A 83 7.01 -13.18 -17.56
CA GLU A 83 5.69 -13.24 -16.92
C GLU A 83 4.88 -11.95 -17.08
N PHE A 84 5.54 -10.85 -17.39
CA PHE A 84 4.88 -9.57 -17.63
C PHE A 84 4.32 -9.41 -19.06
N GLY A 85 4.34 -10.47 -19.89
CA GLY A 85 3.69 -10.47 -21.19
C GLY A 85 4.22 -9.44 -22.18
N GLY A 86 5.52 -9.08 -22.08
CA GLY A 86 6.18 -8.11 -22.96
C GLY A 86 5.95 -6.64 -22.59
N ILE A 87 5.22 -6.34 -21.51
CA ILE A 87 5.15 -4.97 -20.97
C ILE A 87 6.46 -4.64 -20.24
N THR A 88 6.83 -3.35 -20.20
CA THR A 88 7.94 -2.88 -19.37
C THR A 88 7.43 -2.63 -17.94
N PRO A 89 7.75 -3.50 -16.97
CA PRO A 89 7.26 -3.34 -15.61
C PRO A 89 8.01 -2.21 -14.91
N TYR A 90 7.31 -1.50 -14.02
CA TYR A 90 7.91 -0.57 -13.07
C TYR A 90 7.21 -0.69 -11.72
N ALA A 91 7.97 -0.47 -10.65
CA ALA A 91 7.42 -0.52 -9.30
C ALA A 91 6.42 0.61 -9.08
N GLY A 92 5.41 0.37 -8.27
CA GLY A 92 4.51 1.41 -7.78
C GLY A 92 5.30 2.54 -7.12
N GLY A 93 4.89 3.78 -7.36
CA GLY A 93 5.70 4.99 -7.07
C GLY A 93 5.98 5.27 -5.60
N ARG A 94 5.47 4.47 -4.64
CA ARG A 94 5.56 4.80 -3.21
C ARG A 94 6.44 3.89 -2.38
N GLY A 95 7.01 2.85 -2.95
CA GLY A 95 7.94 1.99 -2.24
C GLY A 95 7.80 0.51 -2.53
N ILE A 96 8.62 -0.23 -1.83
CA ILE A 96 8.67 -1.69 -1.80
C ILE A 96 8.48 -2.15 -0.36
N SER A 97 8.28 -3.46 -0.13
CA SER A 97 8.13 -4.01 1.21
C SER A 97 9.19 -5.07 1.49
N TYR A 98 9.62 -5.15 2.74
CA TYR A 98 10.55 -6.17 3.21
C TYR A 98 9.81 -7.19 4.06
N TRP A 99 9.76 -8.44 3.59
CA TRP A 99 9.23 -9.57 4.34
C TRP A 99 10.39 -10.33 4.99
N PRO A 100 10.42 -10.47 6.33
CA PRO A 100 11.58 -11.05 7.02
C PRO A 100 11.75 -12.56 6.82
N GLY A 101 10.74 -13.21 6.23
CA GLY A 101 10.71 -14.66 6.10
C GLY A 101 9.83 -15.33 7.15
N SER A 102 9.59 -16.64 6.97
CA SER A 102 8.83 -17.48 7.90
C SER A 102 9.28 -18.94 7.77
N GLY A 103 9.53 -19.60 8.88
CA GLY A 103 10.04 -20.98 8.88
C GLY A 103 11.40 -21.07 8.19
N GLN A 104 11.49 -21.91 7.15
CA GLN A 104 12.70 -22.07 6.33
C GLN A 104 12.79 -21.08 5.17
N GLN A 105 11.77 -20.23 4.97
CA GLN A 105 11.75 -19.22 3.92
C GLN A 105 12.53 -18.00 4.39
N GLY A 106 13.56 -17.64 3.62
CA GLY A 106 14.40 -16.48 3.88
C GLY A 106 13.72 -15.14 3.55
N PRO A 107 14.38 -14.02 3.85
CA PRO A 107 13.82 -12.69 3.64
C PRO A 107 13.60 -12.41 2.15
N ARG A 108 12.52 -11.67 1.83
CA ARG A 108 12.14 -11.27 0.47
C ARG A 108 11.89 -9.78 0.36
N ILE A 109 12.20 -9.22 -0.81
CA ILE A 109 11.69 -7.93 -1.25
C ILE A 109 10.39 -8.18 -2.03
N ILE A 110 9.32 -7.56 -1.58
CA ILE A 110 7.99 -7.65 -2.19
C ILE A 110 7.75 -6.35 -2.95
N VAL A 111 7.62 -6.47 -4.26
CA VAL A 111 7.48 -5.32 -5.16
C VAL A 111 6.09 -5.28 -5.73
N GLY A 112 5.34 -4.24 -5.42
CA GLY A 112 4.11 -3.93 -6.14
C GLY A 112 4.46 -3.34 -7.51
N ILE A 113 4.11 -4.03 -8.59
CA ILE A 113 4.30 -3.56 -9.96
C ILE A 113 3.10 -2.74 -10.37
N ALA A 114 3.32 -1.52 -10.85
CA ALA A 114 2.25 -0.57 -11.17
C ALA A 114 1.22 -1.12 -12.18
N GLN A 115 1.62 -2.06 -13.02
CA GLN A 115 0.75 -2.75 -13.99
C GLN A 115 -0.01 -3.95 -13.39
N GLY A 116 -0.11 -4.05 -12.06
CA GLY A 116 -0.98 -5.03 -11.39
C GLY A 116 -0.35 -6.39 -11.14
N TYR A 117 0.90 -6.41 -10.73
CA TYR A 117 1.56 -7.63 -10.28
C TYR A 117 2.24 -7.44 -8.92
N ILE A 118 2.47 -8.53 -8.23
CA ILE A 118 3.42 -8.60 -7.12
C ILE A 118 4.60 -9.45 -7.57
N LEU A 119 5.82 -8.92 -7.43
CA LEU A 119 7.07 -9.63 -7.67
C LEU A 119 7.74 -9.91 -6.32
N GLN A 120 8.29 -11.12 -6.15
CA GLN A 120 9.02 -11.53 -4.96
C GLN A 120 10.48 -11.84 -5.30
N LEU A 121 11.41 -11.11 -4.69
CA LEU A 121 12.86 -11.32 -4.84
C LEU A 121 13.47 -11.77 -3.52
N ASN A 122 14.45 -12.63 -3.57
CA ASN A 122 15.31 -12.95 -2.42
C ASN A 122 16.07 -11.66 -2.00
N ALA A 123 15.89 -11.20 -0.78
CA ALA A 123 16.46 -9.93 -0.32
C ALA A 123 18.00 -9.94 -0.30
N LYS A 124 18.64 -11.10 -0.15
CA LYS A 124 20.11 -11.21 -0.11
C LYS A 124 20.74 -11.21 -1.49
N THR A 125 20.08 -11.80 -2.48
CA THR A 125 20.66 -12.03 -3.82
C THR A 125 20.05 -11.19 -4.93
N GLY A 126 18.90 -10.57 -4.69
CA GLY A 126 18.13 -9.85 -5.71
C GLY A 126 17.47 -10.74 -6.76
N GLN A 127 17.66 -12.06 -6.69
CA GLN A 127 17.07 -12.97 -7.66
C GLN A 127 15.59 -13.27 -7.33
N PRO A 128 14.74 -13.47 -8.34
CA PRO A 128 13.39 -13.97 -8.11
C PRO A 128 13.41 -15.27 -7.30
N ILE A 129 12.46 -15.42 -6.37
CA ILE A 129 12.33 -16.68 -5.65
C ILE A 129 11.93 -17.80 -6.62
N PRO A 130 12.25 -19.08 -6.32
CA PRO A 130 11.74 -20.21 -7.11
C PRO A 130 10.22 -20.34 -6.93
N GLY A 131 9.54 -20.91 -7.94
CA GLY A 131 8.10 -21.18 -7.90
C GLY A 131 7.23 -20.15 -8.62
N PRO A 132 5.98 -20.51 -8.90
CA PRO A 132 5.05 -19.64 -9.63
C PRO A 132 4.63 -18.41 -8.82
N GLU A 133 4.71 -18.47 -7.49
CA GLU A 133 4.36 -17.37 -6.59
C GLU A 133 5.36 -16.19 -6.68
N ARG A 134 6.48 -16.35 -7.39
CA ARG A 134 7.43 -15.24 -7.62
C ARG A 134 6.81 -14.03 -8.31
N VAL A 135 5.80 -14.28 -9.18
CA VAL A 135 5.02 -13.23 -9.83
C VAL A 135 3.54 -13.56 -9.68
N ILE A 136 2.80 -12.71 -8.97
CA ILE A 136 1.36 -12.84 -8.77
C ILE A 136 0.64 -11.84 -9.65
N ASN A 137 -0.21 -12.30 -10.55
CA ASN A 137 -1.06 -11.44 -11.40
C ASN A 137 -2.31 -11.00 -10.62
N LEU A 138 -2.37 -9.73 -10.25
CA LEU A 138 -3.49 -9.15 -9.51
C LEU A 138 -4.73 -8.90 -10.36
N GLY A 139 -4.56 -8.79 -11.68
CA GLY A 139 -5.67 -8.58 -12.63
C GLY A 139 -6.43 -9.85 -12.99
N ALA A 140 -5.86 -11.03 -12.71
CA ALA A 140 -6.48 -12.31 -13.06
C ALA A 140 -7.85 -12.47 -12.38
N GLY A 141 -8.88 -12.78 -13.16
CA GLY A 141 -10.26 -12.95 -12.72
C GLY A 141 -11.02 -11.64 -12.46
N ILE A 142 -10.35 -10.55 -12.07
CA ILE A 142 -11.02 -9.25 -11.80
C ILE A 142 -11.26 -8.46 -13.06
N MET A 143 -10.25 -8.38 -13.94
CA MET A 143 -10.40 -7.55 -15.15
C MET A 143 -11.41 -8.14 -16.13
N ASP A 144 -11.64 -9.44 -16.07
CA ASP A 144 -12.71 -10.10 -16.86
C ASP A 144 -14.11 -9.67 -16.39
N GLU A 145 -14.30 -9.50 -15.06
CA GLU A 145 -15.56 -9.05 -14.46
C GLU A 145 -15.93 -7.61 -14.87
N VAL A 146 -14.93 -6.76 -15.10
CA VAL A 146 -15.14 -5.33 -15.43
C VAL A 146 -14.98 -5.01 -16.91
N GLY A 147 -14.92 -6.01 -17.79
CA GLY A 147 -14.84 -5.82 -19.22
C GLY A 147 -13.42 -5.57 -19.76
N GLY A 148 -12.40 -6.00 -19.05
CA GLY A 148 -11.00 -5.90 -19.45
C GLY A 148 -10.30 -4.61 -19.00
N GLY A 149 -9.08 -4.39 -19.48
CA GLY A 149 -8.23 -3.26 -19.13
C GLY A 149 -7.03 -3.66 -18.27
N ALA A 150 -6.26 -2.68 -17.81
CA ALA A 150 -5.09 -2.90 -16.97
C ALA A 150 -5.44 -2.74 -15.48
N TYR A 151 -5.12 -3.75 -14.66
CA TYR A 151 -5.13 -3.58 -13.22
C TYR A 151 -3.92 -2.72 -12.80
N ARG A 152 -4.12 -1.79 -11.89
CA ARG A 152 -3.07 -0.86 -11.46
C ARG A 152 -2.99 -0.78 -9.95
N ILE A 153 -1.77 -0.58 -9.45
CA ILE A 153 -1.47 -0.31 -8.05
C ILE A 153 -0.39 0.78 -7.95
N ASN A 154 -0.34 1.51 -6.85
CA ASN A 154 0.65 2.58 -6.65
C ASN A 154 1.26 2.61 -5.24
N MET A 155 1.05 1.57 -4.45
CA MET A 155 1.55 1.51 -3.09
C MET A 155 2.40 0.26 -2.87
N PRO A 156 3.32 0.26 -1.90
CA PRO A 156 3.94 -0.97 -1.44
C PRO A 156 2.88 -1.86 -0.77
N PRO A 157 2.92 -3.19 -0.96
CA PRO A 157 2.06 -4.11 -0.22
C PRO A 157 2.24 -3.95 1.28
N ALA A 158 1.15 -3.81 2.02
CA ALA A 158 1.20 -3.88 3.48
C ALA A 158 1.35 -5.35 3.91
N LEU A 159 2.22 -5.61 4.88
CA LEU A 159 2.53 -6.99 5.27
C LEU A 159 1.91 -7.34 6.63
N TYR A 160 1.18 -8.45 6.64
CA TYR A 160 0.69 -9.08 7.86
C TYR A 160 1.08 -10.57 7.86
N LYS A 161 2.05 -10.96 8.68
CA LYS A 161 2.62 -12.33 8.67
C LYS A 161 3.07 -12.72 7.25
N ASN A 162 2.43 -13.73 6.64
CA ASN A 162 2.71 -14.17 5.27
C ASN A 162 1.79 -13.53 4.23
N LEU A 163 0.95 -12.59 4.61
CA LEU A 163 0.01 -11.93 3.71
C LEU A 163 0.58 -10.61 3.19
N ALA A 164 0.50 -10.41 1.88
CA ALA A 164 0.66 -9.12 1.23
C ALA A 164 -0.72 -8.53 0.97
N ILE A 165 -1.04 -7.43 1.64
CA ILE A 165 -2.31 -6.71 1.48
C ILE A 165 -2.09 -5.58 0.50
N ILE A 166 -2.90 -5.53 -0.54
CA ILE A 166 -2.82 -4.58 -1.64
C ILE A 166 -4.21 -4.07 -1.99
N ALA A 167 -4.31 -2.92 -2.64
CA ALA A 167 -5.58 -2.42 -3.17
C ALA A 167 -5.38 -1.78 -4.55
N GLY A 168 -6.45 -1.68 -5.31
CA GLY A 168 -6.41 -1.13 -6.65
C GLY A 168 -6.24 0.39 -6.66
N LEU A 169 -5.45 0.90 -7.60
CA LEU A 169 -5.42 2.31 -7.96
C LEU A 169 -6.51 2.57 -9.00
N THR A 170 -7.54 3.31 -8.62
CA THR A 170 -8.62 3.70 -9.53
C THR A 170 -8.29 5.03 -10.21
N GLY A 171 -8.79 5.20 -11.45
CA GLY A 171 -8.70 6.51 -12.10
C GLY A 171 -9.78 7.45 -11.57
N GLU A 172 -9.61 8.73 -11.82
CA GLU A 172 -10.46 9.81 -11.29
C GLU A 172 -11.79 9.98 -12.04
N ASN A 173 -11.79 9.69 -13.33
CA ASN A 173 -12.92 9.93 -14.22
C ASN A 173 -13.44 8.66 -14.88
N GLY A 174 -14.74 8.65 -15.16
CA GLY A 174 -15.42 7.52 -15.79
C GLY A 174 -15.85 6.44 -14.79
N ARG A 175 -16.98 5.84 -15.06
CA ARG A 175 -17.65 4.90 -14.15
C ARG A 175 -17.00 3.53 -14.11
N TYR A 176 -16.52 3.04 -15.26
CA TYR A 176 -16.12 1.64 -15.42
C TYR A 176 -14.61 1.45 -15.28
N GLY A 177 -14.21 0.31 -14.76
CA GLY A 177 -12.83 -0.11 -14.62
C GLY A 177 -12.57 -0.92 -13.36
N GLN A 178 -11.29 -1.14 -13.06
CA GLN A 178 -10.90 -1.93 -11.88
C GLN A 178 -11.44 -1.36 -10.58
N PRO A 179 -11.91 -2.21 -9.65
CA PRO A 179 -12.29 -1.78 -8.30
C PRO A 179 -11.06 -1.38 -7.48
N GLY A 180 -11.30 -0.54 -6.47
CA GLY A 180 -10.29 -0.17 -5.47
C GLY A 180 -10.10 -1.22 -4.37
N ASP A 181 -10.73 -2.37 -4.48
CA ASP A 181 -10.87 -3.39 -3.45
C ASP A 181 -9.53 -3.77 -2.78
N PRO A 182 -9.42 -3.67 -1.45
CA PRO A 182 -8.35 -4.28 -0.70
C PRO A 182 -8.42 -5.82 -0.79
N ARG A 183 -7.26 -6.44 -1.00
CA ARG A 183 -7.11 -7.89 -1.18
C ARG A 183 -5.84 -8.36 -0.48
N ALA A 184 -5.86 -9.56 0.06
CA ALA A 184 -4.66 -10.19 0.60
C ALA A 184 -4.25 -11.43 -0.20
N PHE A 185 -2.95 -11.55 -0.43
CA PHE A 185 -2.33 -12.67 -1.11
C PHE A 185 -1.32 -13.35 -0.18
N ASP A 186 -1.38 -14.66 -0.09
CA ASP A 186 -0.39 -15.43 0.64
C ASP A 186 0.92 -15.50 -0.16
N LEU A 187 2.01 -14.99 0.43
CA LEU A 187 3.33 -14.91 -0.19
C LEU A 187 3.99 -16.28 -0.42
N LEU A 188 3.52 -17.34 0.24
CA LEU A 188 4.08 -18.68 0.11
C LEU A 188 3.39 -19.47 -1.00
N THR A 189 2.15 -19.15 -1.32
CA THR A 189 1.35 -19.89 -2.32
C THR A 189 0.94 -19.04 -3.52
N GLY A 190 1.04 -17.71 -3.42
CA GLY A 190 0.57 -16.77 -4.44
C GLY A 190 -0.95 -16.64 -4.52
N LYS A 191 -1.71 -17.33 -3.65
CA LYS A 191 -3.18 -17.34 -3.72
C LYS A 191 -3.80 -16.15 -3.01
N GLU A 192 -4.91 -15.65 -3.56
CA GLU A 192 -5.77 -14.70 -2.89
C GLU A 192 -6.43 -15.38 -1.68
N VAL A 193 -6.38 -14.71 -0.53
CA VAL A 193 -6.92 -15.21 0.74
C VAL A 193 -8.24 -14.55 1.06
N TRP A 194 -8.33 -13.23 0.84
CA TRP A 194 -9.56 -12.47 1.03
C TRP A 194 -9.61 -11.23 0.14
N ARG A 195 -10.83 -10.73 -0.06
CA ARG A 195 -11.15 -9.47 -0.74
C ARG A 195 -12.24 -8.74 0.04
N PHE A 196 -12.14 -7.42 0.07
CA PHE A 196 -13.18 -6.54 0.61
C PHE A 196 -13.69 -5.60 -0.49
N HIS A 197 -14.99 -5.55 -0.73
CA HIS A 197 -15.60 -4.68 -1.74
C HIS A 197 -15.74 -3.25 -1.20
N VAL A 198 -14.94 -2.31 -1.73
CA VAL A 198 -15.05 -0.88 -1.39
C VAL A 198 -16.27 -0.20 -2.03
N VAL A 199 -16.81 -0.80 -3.10
CA VAL A 199 -18.14 -0.52 -3.64
C VAL A 199 -18.98 -1.75 -3.34
N PRO A 200 -19.87 -1.74 -2.33
CA PRO A 200 -20.58 -2.93 -1.89
C PRO A 200 -21.43 -3.57 -2.99
N HIS A 201 -21.40 -4.88 -3.09
CA HIS A 201 -22.16 -5.70 -4.03
C HIS A 201 -23.48 -6.19 -3.40
N PRO A 202 -24.43 -6.74 -4.19
CA PRO A 202 -25.64 -7.35 -3.65
C PRO A 202 -25.30 -8.43 -2.61
N GLY A 203 -25.84 -8.27 -1.39
CA GLY A 203 -25.56 -9.15 -0.27
C GLY A 203 -24.50 -8.64 0.69
N ASP A 204 -23.69 -7.66 0.28
CA ASP A 204 -22.77 -6.98 1.19
C ASP A 204 -23.52 -6.02 2.10
N GLU A 205 -22.96 -5.79 3.29
CA GLU A 205 -23.41 -4.72 4.18
C GLU A 205 -23.22 -3.36 3.47
N ASN A 206 -24.18 -2.44 3.66
CA ASN A 206 -24.18 -1.11 3.04
C ASN A 206 -24.35 -1.08 1.50
N PHE A 207 -24.84 -2.15 0.89
CA PHE A 207 -25.06 -2.24 -0.56
C PHE A 207 -25.83 -1.05 -1.15
N GLY A 208 -26.85 -0.52 -0.47
CA GLY A 208 -27.70 0.56 -0.97
C GLY A 208 -27.02 1.94 -1.08
N THR A 209 -25.82 2.12 -0.58
CA THR A 209 -25.15 3.45 -0.51
C THR A 209 -24.69 4.01 -1.85
N TRP A 210 -24.75 3.22 -2.93
CA TRP A 210 -24.45 3.63 -4.31
C TRP A 210 -25.68 3.67 -5.23
N GLY A 211 -26.88 3.56 -4.64
CA GLY A 211 -28.09 3.31 -5.39
C GLY A 211 -28.16 1.87 -5.92
N LEU A 212 -29.35 1.46 -6.40
CA LEU A 212 -29.60 0.05 -6.75
C LEU A 212 -28.73 -0.50 -7.88
N ASN A 213 -28.27 0.35 -8.80
CA ASN A 213 -27.46 -0.04 -9.95
C ASN A 213 -26.09 0.65 -9.97
N GLY A 214 -25.71 1.34 -8.89
CA GLY A 214 -24.48 2.13 -8.83
C GLY A 214 -23.20 1.31 -8.70
N TRP A 215 -23.28 0.09 -8.22
CA TRP A 215 -22.17 -0.78 -7.92
C TRP A 215 -21.53 -1.48 -9.12
N GLN A 216 -22.33 -1.73 -10.19
CA GLN A 216 -21.91 -2.54 -11.31
C GLN A 216 -20.71 -1.94 -12.05
N GLN A 217 -19.65 -2.74 -12.19
CA GLN A 217 -18.42 -2.39 -12.92
C GLN A 217 -17.78 -1.06 -12.48
N ARG A 218 -18.15 -0.56 -11.30
CA ARG A 218 -17.68 0.73 -10.85
C ARG A 218 -16.26 0.65 -10.30
N LYS A 219 -15.37 1.39 -10.93
CA LYS A 219 -14.09 1.73 -10.33
C LYS A 219 -14.32 2.85 -9.31
N SER A 220 -13.85 2.70 -8.09
CA SER A 220 -14.00 3.73 -7.05
C SER A 220 -13.18 3.40 -5.82
N ALA A 221 -13.04 4.38 -4.96
CA ALA A 221 -12.42 4.26 -3.65
C ALA A 221 -11.01 3.62 -3.70
N GLY A 222 -10.22 3.97 -4.71
CA GLY A 222 -8.86 3.47 -4.87
C GLY A 222 -7.98 3.81 -3.67
N VAL A 223 -6.98 2.96 -3.41
CA VAL A 223 -6.01 3.21 -2.34
C VAL A 223 -4.66 3.50 -2.97
N TRP A 224 -4.13 4.69 -2.75
CA TRP A 224 -2.90 5.17 -3.39
C TRP A 224 -1.82 5.60 -2.40
N VAL A 225 -2.08 5.45 -1.10
CA VAL A 225 -1.13 5.71 -0.02
C VAL A 225 -0.88 4.45 0.81
N PRO A 226 0.25 4.33 1.50
CA PRO A 226 0.54 3.17 2.33
C PRO A 226 -0.51 2.95 3.41
N MET A 227 -0.80 1.71 3.72
CA MET A 227 -1.65 1.27 4.82
C MET A 227 -0.84 1.20 6.11
N ALA A 228 -1.51 1.10 7.27
CA ALA A 228 -0.89 0.78 8.55
C ALA A 228 -1.42 -0.57 9.07
N VAL A 229 -0.56 -1.35 9.71
CA VAL A 229 -0.90 -2.69 10.21
C VAL A 229 -0.59 -2.80 11.70
N ASP A 230 -1.61 -3.11 12.51
CA ASP A 230 -1.47 -3.52 13.91
C ASP A 230 -1.38 -5.05 13.96
N VAL A 231 -0.15 -5.56 13.91
CA VAL A 231 0.10 -7.00 13.86
C VAL A 231 -0.39 -7.70 15.12
N ALA A 232 -0.30 -7.04 16.28
CA ALA A 232 -0.68 -7.61 17.56
C ALA A 232 -2.20 -7.81 17.69
N ASN A 233 -3.00 -6.92 17.10
CA ASN A 233 -4.46 -6.93 17.20
C ASN A 233 -5.14 -7.43 15.92
N ASP A 234 -4.38 -7.96 14.94
CA ASP A 234 -4.91 -8.44 13.67
C ASP A 234 -5.73 -7.37 12.92
N LEU A 235 -5.20 -6.13 12.81
CA LEU A 235 -5.88 -5.04 12.14
C LEU A 235 -5.03 -4.45 11.01
N VAL A 236 -5.70 -4.07 9.92
CA VAL A 236 -5.14 -3.23 8.87
C VAL A 236 -6.04 -1.99 8.70
N PHE A 237 -5.40 -0.83 8.65
CA PHE A 237 -6.06 0.48 8.45
C PHE A 237 -5.81 0.95 7.04
N ILE A 238 -6.90 1.12 6.29
CA ILE A 238 -6.89 1.35 4.85
C ILE A 238 -7.56 2.68 4.56
N PRO A 239 -6.80 3.70 4.14
CA PRO A 239 -7.35 4.99 3.74
C PRO A 239 -7.79 4.92 2.27
N THR A 240 -9.08 5.05 2.00
CA THR A 240 -9.61 5.01 0.63
C THR A 240 -9.72 6.40 0.02
N GLY A 241 -9.56 6.46 -1.30
CA GLY A 241 -9.80 7.66 -2.09
C GLY A 241 -11.29 7.92 -2.31
N ASN A 242 -11.56 8.98 -3.05
CA ASN A 242 -12.92 9.40 -3.31
C ASN A 242 -13.67 8.48 -4.29
N ALA A 243 -14.96 8.77 -4.45
CA ALA A 243 -15.81 8.09 -5.42
C ALA A 243 -15.60 8.64 -6.84
N THR A 244 -15.52 7.80 -7.85
CA THR A 244 -15.54 8.23 -9.26
C THR A 244 -17.00 8.47 -9.73
N ASP A 245 -17.29 9.42 -10.56
CA ASP A 245 -16.46 10.54 -11.03
C ASP A 245 -16.24 11.54 -9.89
N GLN A 246 -15.01 11.96 -9.67
CA GLN A 246 -14.63 12.67 -8.44
C GLN A 246 -15.35 14.01 -8.23
N ASN A 247 -15.62 14.75 -9.29
CA ASN A 247 -16.25 16.08 -9.22
C ASN A 247 -17.72 16.06 -9.69
N PHE A 248 -18.31 14.87 -9.89
CA PHE A 248 -19.66 14.73 -10.44
C PHE A 248 -20.44 13.59 -9.79
N GLY A 249 -21.34 13.92 -8.87
CA GLY A 249 -22.07 12.95 -8.06
C GLY A 249 -23.33 12.33 -8.68
N ASN A 250 -23.86 12.87 -9.78
CA ASN A 250 -25.19 12.49 -10.31
C ASN A 250 -25.32 10.99 -10.70
N GLY A 251 -24.22 10.36 -11.08
CA GLY A 251 -24.22 8.94 -11.47
C GLY A 251 -24.06 7.95 -10.30
N ARG A 252 -24.00 8.44 -9.04
CA ARG A 252 -23.74 7.64 -7.86
C ARG A 252 -24.52 8.15 -6.63
N PRO A 253 -25.84 8.09 -6.65
CA PRO A 253 -26.67 8.59 -5.55
C PRO A 253 -26.34 7.87 -4.23
N GLY A 254 -26.59 8.56 -3.09
CA GLY A 254 -26.33 8.03 -1.76
C GLY A 254 -24.95 8.41 -1.20
N GLU A 255 -24.56 7.80 -0.10
CA GLU A 255 -23.35 8.17 0.66
C GLU A 255 -22.05 7.68 0.04
N ASN A 256 -22.13 6.70 -0.84
CA ASN A 256 -20.99 6.09 -1.55
C ASN A 256 -19.94 5.42 -0.62
N LEU A 257 -20.40 4.63 0.35
CA LEU A 257 -19.51 3.79 1.14
C LEU A 257 -18.84 2.74 0.24
N TYR A 258 -17.55 2.52 0.34
CA TYR A 258 -16.56 3.02 1.33
C TYR A 258 -15.57 4.01 0.70
N ALA A 259 -16.04 4.95 -0.13
CA ALA A 259 -15.20 6.03 -0.63
C ALA A 259 -14.90 7.04 0.49
N THR A 260 -13.77 7.74 0.41
CA THR A 260 -13.29 8.78 1.34
C THR A 260 -13.40 8.33 2.81
N THR A 261 -12.93 7.12 3.07
CA THR A 261 -13.15 6.39 4.33
C THR A 261 -11.83 5.88 4.91
N LEU A 262 -11.70 5.92 6.24
CA LEU A 262 -10.73 5.08 6.93
C LEU A 262 -11.40 3.76 7.30
N LEU A 263 -10.93 2.65 6.71
CA LEU A 263 -11.37 1.29 6.98
C LEU A 263 -10.46 0.63 8.00
N ALA A 264 -11.03 -0.09 8.97
CA ALA A 264 -10.34 -1.03 9.82
C ALA A 264 -10.84 -2.44 9.54
N LEU A 265 -10.00 -3.29 8.98
CA LEU A 265 -10.30 -4.68 8.67
C LEU A 265 -9.46 -5.63 9.50
N ARG A 266 -9.94 -6.86 9.73
CA ARG A 266 -9.09 -7.97 10.18
C ARG A 266 -8.06 -8.26 9.10
N ALA A 267 -6.78 -8.11 9.40
CA ALA A 267 -5.71 -8.31 8.44
C ALA A 267 -5.64 -9.77 7.95
N SER A 268 -6.05 -10.73 8.79
CA SER A 268 -6.07 -12.15 8.46
C SER A 268 -7.24 -12.58 7.57
N THR A 269 -8.39 -11.89 7.61
CA THR A 269 -9.64 -12.35 6.97
C THR A 269 -10.33 -11.34 6.07
N GLY A 270 -9.93 -10.06 6.12
CA GLY A 270 -10.60 -8.96 5.41
C GLY A 270 -11.94 -8.55 6.01
N GLN A 271 -12.36 -9.16 7.13
CA GLN A 271 -13.62 -8.79 7.79
C GLN A 271 -13.53 -7.37 8.34
N ARG A 272 -14.56 -6.54 8.05
CA ARG A 272 -14.64 -5.19 8.57
C ARG A 272 -14.86 -5.20 10.09
N VAL A 273 -14.02 -4.46 10.81
CA VAL A 273 -14.16 -4.23 12.25
C VAL A 273 -14.94 -2.93 12.48
N TRP A 274 -14.47 -1.85 11.86
CA TRP A 274 -15.15 -0.57 11.83
C TRP A 274 -14.73 0.26 10.62
N HIS A 275 -15.43 1.33 10.36
CA HIS A 275 -15.05 2.34 9.39
C HIS A 275 -15.50 3.72 9.86
N PHE A 276 -14.87 4.75 9.32
CA PHE A 276 -15.32 6.13 9.45
C PHE A 276 -15.22 6.83 8.10
N GLN A 277 -16.36 7.16 7.52
CA GLN A 277 -16.42 7.92 6.29
C GLN A 277 -16.18 9.41 6.61
N ILE A 278 -15.10 9.97 6.04
CA ILE A 278 -14.68 11.33 6.32
C ILE A 278 -15.55 12.34 5.59
N THR A 279 -15.88 12.03 4.34
CA THR A 279 -16.79 12.84 3.53
C THR A 279 -17.83 11.97 2.84
N HIS A 280 -19.10 12.19 3.15
CA HIS A 280 -20.23 11.53 2.51
C HIS A 280 -20.47 12.14 1.14
N HIS A 281 -20.72 11.30 0.12
CA HIS A 281 -21.00 11.74 -1.25
C HIS A 281 -20.00 12.79 -1.76
N ASP A 282 -18.72 12.49 -1.59
CA ASP A 282 -17.63 13.42 -1.93
C ASP A 282 -17.64 13.81 -3.41
N VAL A 283 -17.67 15.10 -3.70
CA VAL A 283 -17.57 15.70 -5.04
C VAL A 283 -16.45 16.75 -5.15
N TYR A 284 -15.53 16.73 -4.18
CA TYR A 284 -14.44 17.70 -4.04
C TYR A 284 -13.05 17.07 -4.08
N ASP A 285 -12.97 15.77 -4.33
CA ASP A 285 -11.70 15.03 -4.29
C ASP A 285 -10.99 15.08 -2.92
N TRP A 286 -11.76 14.88 -1.85
CA TRP A 286 -11.29 14.90 -0.47
C TRP A 286 -10.64 13.58 -0.01
N ASP A 287 -9.95 12.87 -0.88
CA ASP A 287 -9.25 11.63 -0.55
C ASP A 287 -8.68 11.57 0.86
N VAL A 288 -8.68 10.39 1.44
CA VAL A 288 -7.89 10.10 2.65
C VAL A 288 -6.44 9.85 2.21
N SER A 289 -5.65 10.92 2.11
CA SER A 289 -4.42 11.01 1.32
C SER A 289 -3.13 10.76 2.09
N SER A 290 -3.20 10.29 3.34
CA SER A 290 -2.00 10.03 4.14
C SER A 290 -2.02 8.62 4.72
N GLN A 291 -0.83 8.05 4.95
CA GLN A 291 -0.70 6.81 5.72
C GLN A 291 -1.24 7.01 7.13
N PRO A 292 -2.13 6.14 7.64
CA PRO A 292 -2.52 6.14 9.04
C PRO A 292 -1.30 5.95 9.96
N SER A 293 -1.32 6.55 11.14
CA SER A 293 -0.25 6.39 12.13
C SER A 293 -0.80 5.81 13.42
N LEU A 294 -0.25 4.69 13.88
CA LEU A 294 -0.65 4.03 15.11
C LEU A 294 0.17 4.59 16.28
N PHE A 295 -0.49 4.83 17.40
CA PHE A 295 0.15 5.34 18.61
C PHE A 295 -0.67 5.01 19.87
N GLU A 296 -0.11 5.30 21.03
CA GLU A 296 -0.80 5.21 22.31
C GLU A 296 -1.21 6.63 22.76
N ALA A 297 -2.51 6.90 22.75
CA ALA A 297 -3.07 8.14 23.27
C ALA A 297 -3.30 8.05 24.79
N THR A 298 -3.35 9.20 25.46
CA THR A 298 -3.84 9.29 26.84
C THR A 298 -5.18 10.00 26.85
N LYS A 299 -6.23 9.30 27.34
CA LYS A 299 -7.58 9.86 27.52
C LYS A 299 -8.01 9.66 28.96
N ASN A 300 -8.30 10.75 29.67
CA ASN A 300 -8.68 10.73 31.09
C ASN A 300 -7.70 9.97 31.98
N GLY A 301 -6.38 10.14 31.75
CA GLY A 301 -5.33 9.47 32.48
C GLY A 301 -5.09 8.00 32.09
N GLN A 302 -5.86 7.43 31.19
CA GLN A 302 -5.71 6.04 30.69
C GLN A 302 -5.05 6.00 29.32
N ARG A 303 -4.18 5.02 29.10
CA ARG A 303 -3.62 4.74 27.77
C ARG A 303 -4.69 4.07 26.90
N VAL A 304 -4.86 4.58 25.70
CA VAL A 304 -5.82 4.08 24.70
C VAL A 304 -5.07 3.84 23.39
N PRO A 305 -5.13 2.63 22.84
CA PRO A 305 -4.57 2.35 21.52
C PRO A 305 -5.30 3.18 20.47
N ALA A 306 -4.57 3.98 19.72
CA ALA A 306 -5.14 4.96 18.79
C ALA A 306 -4.57 4.86 17.39
N VAL A 307 -5.35 5.31 16.41
CA VAL A 307 -4.93 5.58 15.03
C VAL A 307 -5.23 7.02 14.67
N ALA A 308 -4.25 7.71 14.11
CA ALA A 308 -4.40 9.08 13.59
C ALA A 308 -4.46 9.06 12.07
N GLN A 309 -5.37 9.87 11.50
CA GLN A 309 -5.56 10.01 10.06
C GLN A 309 -5.65 11.48 9.66
N MET A 310 -4.69 11.91 8.83
CA MET A 310 -4.73 13.22 8.15
C MET A 310 -5.54 13.12 6.86
N THR A 311 -6.19 14.21 6.48
CA THR A 311 -7.04 14.30 5.27
C THR A 311 -6.64 15.47 4.38
N LYS A 312 -7.08 15.47 3.11
CA LYS A 312 -6.93 16.62 2.19
C LYS A 312 -7.61 17.90 2.71
N GLN A 313 -8.62 17.76 3.58
CA GLN A 313 -9.30 18.90 4.22
C GLN A 313 -8.44 19.63 5.29
N GLY A 314 -7.23 19.13 5.56
CA GLY A 314 -6.39 19.65 6.65
C GLY A 314 -6.85 19.25 8.05
N LEU A 315 -7.74 18.28 8.16
CA LEU A 315 -8.23 17.75 9.43
C LEU A 315 -7.41 16.53 9.87
N LEU A 316 -7.17 16.43 11.18
CA LEU A 316 -6.60 15.27 11.83
C LEU A 316 -7.69 14.57 12.66
N PHE A 317 -8.02 13.37 12.26
CA PHE A 317 -8.92 12.50 13.02
C PHE A 317 -8.11 11.53 13.88
N THR A 318 -8.61 11.24 15.08
CA THR A 318 -8.01 10.25 15.98
C THR A 318 -9.10 9.33 16.51
N PHE A 319 -8.89 8.03 16.38
CA PHE A 319 -9.85 7.00 16.80
C PHE A 319 -9.20 6.04 17.79
N ASN A 320 -10.00 5.44 18.69
CA ASN A 320 -9.61 4.19 19.29
C ASN A 320 -9.53 3.15 18.16
N ARG A 321 -8.37 2.48 18.05
CA ARG A 321 -8.13 1.58 16.92
C ARG A 321 -8.69 0.15 17.10
N LEU A 322 -9.15 -0.21 18.33
CA LEU A 322 -9.73 -1.52 18.65
C LEU A 322 -11.24 -1.54 18.55
#